data_1fcb64af1305e9952306e09849d21afa
#
_entry.id   1fcb64af1305e9952306e09849d21afa
#
_cell.length_a   1.000
_cell.length_b   1.000
_cell.length_c   1.000
_cell.angle_alpha   90.00
_cell.angle_beta   90.00
_cell.angle_gamma   90.00
#
_symmetry.space_group_name_H-M   'P 1'
#
loop_
_entity.id
_entity.type
_entity.pdbx_description
1 polymer ?
#
loop_
_entity_poly.entity_id
_entity_poly.type
_entity_poly.pdbx_seq_one_letter_code
_entity_poly.pdbx_strand_id
1 'polypeptide(L)'
;MKRYRVVVIEPSELIVEGLRAMLLQSEFDVVAHFADIKSCVEKFTAIVPDVVVAGSQVIGTFKRDVRYLYPELQSVALSLLSTTVCDDECMRWVDSVINVYDDRVTIARKLNQAVEQSQTNPYTDSHELSEREQDVLILLAKGLTNKEVAERLYISIHTVNTHRKNISHKTGIKSVAGLTIYAILHNLLDPAEVEL
;
A
#
# COMPACT_ATOMS: atom_id res chain seq x y z
N MET A 1 7.22 -27.20 -0.31
CA MET A 1 6.79 -25.98 0.43
C MET A 1 7.05 -24.78 -0.46
N LYS A 2 6.11 -23.85 -0.58
CA LYS A 2 6.31 -22.59 -1.29
C LYS A 2 7.35 -21.78 -0.51
N ARG A 3 8.38 -21.27 -1.19
CA ARG A 3 9.34 -20.32 -0.61
C ARG A 3 9.00 -18.93 -1.08
N TYR A 4 8.90 -18.00 -0.16
CA TYR A 4 8.66 -16.59 -0.44
C TYR A 4 10.00 -15.87 -0.69
N ARG A 5 10.07 -15.11 -1.75
CA ARG A 5 11.25 -14.33 -2.14
C ARG A 5 11.24 -12.99 -1.41
N VAL A 6 12.19 -12.80 -0.53
CA VAL A 6 12.33 -11.57 0.28
C VAL A 6 13.39 -10.67 -0.33
N VAL A 7 13.06 -9.42 -0.53
CA VAL A 7 14.03 -8.36 -0.82
C VAL A 7 14.17 -7.47 0.41
N VAL A 8 15.40 -7.18 0.79
CA VAL A 8 15.70 -6.30 1.93
C VAL A 8 16.20 -4.96 1.42
N ILE A 9 15.63 -3.85 1.90
CA ILE A 9 16.07 -2.49 1.60
C ILE A 9 16.59 -1.88 2.91
N GLU A 10 17.90 -2.03 3.13
CA GLU A 10 18.55 -1.61 4.38
C GLU A 10 20.03 -1.31 4.10
N PRO A 11 20.53 -0.11 4.43
CA PRO A 11 21.94 0.24 4.20
C PRO A 11 22.94 -0.55 5.03
N SER A 12 22.54 -1.08 6.19
CA SER A 12 23.41 -1.81 7.11
C SER A 12 23.52 -3.27 6.71
N GLU A 13 24.67 -3.69 6.20
CA GLU A 13 24.96 -5.10 5.89
C GLU A 13 24.84 -6.00 7.13
N LEU A 14 25.20 -5.51 8.31
CA LEU A 14 25.07 -6.26 9.55
C LEU A 14 23.61 -6.65 9.84
N ILE A 15 22.68 -5.71 9.61
CA ILE A 15 21.25 -5.95 9.79
C ILE A 15 20.73 -6.93 8.73
N VAL A 16 21.15 -6.76 7.48
CA VAL A 16 20.79 -7.66 6.37
C VAL A 16 21.24 -9.09 6.65
N GLU A 17 22.48 -9.28 7.03
CA GLU A 17 23.01 -10.61 7.34
C GLU A 17 22.39 -11.20 8.60
N GLY A 18 22.08 -10.37 9.61
CA GLY A 18 21.31 -10.78 10.78
C GLY A 18 19.93 -11.31 10.38
N LEU A 19 19.19 -10.57 9.54
CA LEU A 19 17.88 -10.98 9.06
C LEU A 19 17.96 -12.25 8.19
N ARG A 20 18.96 -12.35 7.32
CA ARG A 20 19.22 -13.55 6.52
C ARG A 20 19.44 -14.77 7.41
N ALA A 21 20.25 -14.64 8.46
CA ALA A 21 20.50 -15.72 9.42
C ALA A 21 19.24 -16.09 10.22
N MET A 22 18.40 -15.11 10.55
CA MET A 22 17.14 -15.34 11.27
C MET A 22 16.11 -16.06 10.38
N LEU A 23 16.12 -15.85 9.08
CA LEU A 23 15.21 -16.49 8.12
C LEU A 23 15.71 -17.85 7.60
N LEU A 24 16.95 -18.26 7.92
CA LEU A 24 17.43 -19.59 7.60
C LEU A 24 16.49 -20.67 8.15
N GLN A 25 16.13 -21.64 7.30
CA GLN A 25 15.21 -22.75 7.61
C GLN A 25 13.73 -22.34 7.74
N SER A 26 13.36 -21.11 7.39
CA SER A 26 11.97 -20.71 7.21
C SER A 26 11.52 -20.83 5.74
N GLU A 27 10.27 -20.52 5.47
CA GLU A 27 9.72 -20.39 4.12
C GLU A 27 10.16 -19.10 3.39
N PHE A 28 10.91 -18.22 4.04
CA PHE A 28 11.37 -16.94 3.50
C PHE A 28 12.84 -17.02 3.09
N ASP A 29 13.13 -16.60 1.85
CA ASP A 29 14.49 -16.59 1.29
C ASP A 29 14.88 -15.18 0.87
N VAL A 30 15.94 -14.63 1.47
CA VAL A 30 16.46 -13.31 1.13
C VAL A 30 17.25 -13.40 -0.18
N VAL A 31 16.57 -13.08 -1.28
CA VAL A 31 17.10 -13.23 -2.65
C VAL A 31 17.92 -12.03 -3.12
N ALA A 32 17.67 -10.85 -2.55
CA ALA A 32 18.44 -9.64 -2.89
C ALA A 32 18.39 -8.62 -1.73
N HIS A 33 19.34 -7.70 -1.75
CA HIS A 33 19.41 -6.59 -0.82
C HIS A 33 19.82 -5.31 -1.56
N PHE A 34 19.29 -4.16 -1.12
CA PHE A 34 19.56 -2.84 -1.66
C PHE A 34 19.70 -1.83 -0.52
N ALA A 35 20.50 -0.78 -0.76
CA ALA A 35 20.65 0.30 0.22
C ALA A 35 19.48 1.30 0.20
N ASP A 36 18.77 1.40 -0.92
CA ASP A 36 17.67 2.36 -1.15
C ASP A 36 16.56 1.78 -2.03
N ILE A 37 15.38 2.40 -1.98
CA ILE A 37 14.18 1.95 -2.71
C ILE A 37 14.36 2.07 -4.22
N LYS A 38 15.01 3.13 -4.71
CA LYS A 38 15.15 3.38 -6.14
C LYS A 38 15.93 2.24 -6.81
N SER A 39 17.07 1.87 -6.24
CA SER A 39 17.89 0.74 -6.71
C SER A 39 17.14 -0.59 -6.68
N CYS A 40 16.26 -0.79 -5.71
CA CYS A 40 15.40 -1.96 -5.62
C CYS A 40 14.39 -1.99 -6.78
N VAL A 41 13.66 -0.90 -6.99
CA VAL A 41 12.59 -0.80 -8.00
C VAL A 41 13.13 -0.98 -9.41
N GLU A 42 14.31 -0.46 -9.73
CA GLU A 42 14.97 -0.66 -11.03
C GLU A 42 15.20 -2.14 -11.38
N LYS A 43 15.30 -3.01 -10.38
CA LYS A 43 15.49 -4.47 -10.56
C LYS A 43 14.26 -5.30 -10.22
N PHE A 44 13.15 -4.67 -9.90
CA PHE A 44 11.96 -5.31 -9.36
C PHE A 44 11.37 -6.38 -10.31
N THR A 45 11.26 -6.05 -11.60
CA THR A 45 10.74 -6.97 -12.63
C THR A 45 11.63 -8.20 -12.84
N ALA A 46 12.93 -8.08 -12.62
CA ALA A 46 13.86 -9.21 -12.72
C ALA A 46 13.83 -10.10 -11.47
N ILE A 47 13.62 -9.49 -10.29
CA ILE A 47 13.64 -10.22 -9.01
C ILE A 47 12.27 -10.82 -8.71
N VAL A 48 11.17 -10.13 -8.99
CA VAL A 48 9.78 -10.53 -8.65
C VAL A 48 9.68 -11.00 -7.19
N PRO A 49 9.81 -10.09 -6.22
CA PRO A 49 9.71 -10.44 -4.80
C PRO A 49 8.28 -10.73 -4.38
N ASP A 50 8.10 -11.59 -3.36
CA ASP A 50 6.82 -11.75 -2.65
C ASP A 50 6.72 -10.78 -1.47
N VAL A 51 7.86 -10.45 -0.86
CA VAL A 51 7.96 -9.57 0.32
C VAL A 51 9.11 -8.59 0.15
N VAL A 52 8.87 -7.34 0.52
CA VAL A 52 9.90 -6.32 0.70
C VAL A 52 9.99 -5.98 2.18
N VAL A 53 11.19 -6.11 2.77
CA VAL A 53 11.50 -5.66 4.13
C VAL A 53 12.33 -4.40 4.03
N ALA A 54 11.78 -3.25 4.47
CA ALA A 54 12.46 -1.96 4.37
C ALA A 54 12.81 -1.41 5.76
N GLY A 55 14.05 -0.97 5.94
CA GLY A 55 14.52 -0.37 7.18
C GLY A 55 13.78 0.92 7.52
N SER A 56 13.57 1.18 8.81
CA SER A 56 12.90 2.38 9.30
C SER A 56 13.59 3.68 8.86
N GLN A 57 14.91 3.66 8.73
CA GLN A 57 15.66 4.81 8.22
C GLN A 57 15.36 5.10 6.75
N VAL A 58 15.09 4.07 5.94
CA VAL A 58 14.75 4.22 4.52
C VAL A 58 13.32 4.75 4.37
N ILE A 59 12.35 4.11 5.04
CA ILE A 59 10.93 4.52 4.98
C ILE A 59 10.72 5.89 5.61
N GLY A 60 11.37 6.19 6.74
CA GLY A 60 11.24 7.46 7.47
C GLY A 60 11.73 8.69 6.71
N THR A 61 12.45 8.54 5.59
CA THR A 61 12.81 9.67 4.72
C THR A 61 11.63 10.20 3.90
N PHE A 62 10.58 9.40 3.75
CA PHE A 62 9.41 9.77 2.95
C PHE A 62 8.37 10.49 3.82
N LYS A 63 7.80 11.57 3.26
CA LYS A 63 6.69 12.33 3.88
C LYS A 63 5.31 11.83 3.44
N ARG A 64 5.26 10.75 2.66
CA ARG A 64 4.05 10.15 2.09
C ARG A 64 4.25 8.66 1.97
N ASP A 65 3.15 7.94 1.84
CA ASP A 65 3.18 6.50 1.58
C ASP A 65 4.10 6.19 0.39
N VAL A 66 5.10 5.36 0.67
CA VAL A 66 6.13 4.95 -0.30
C VAL A 66 5.54 4.21 -1.50
N ARG A 67 4.43 3.51 -1.33
CA ARG A 67 3.69 2.81 -2.41
C ARG A 67 3.07 3.79 -3.41
N TYR A 68 2.79 5.02 -2.98
CA TYR A 68 2.34 6.07 -3.90
C TYR A 68 3.45 6.55 -4.83
N LEU A 69 4.68 6.59 -4.32
CA LEU A 69 5.85 7.03 -5.09
C LEU A 69 6.42 5.91 -5.96
N TYR A 70 6.25 4.67 -5.54
CA TYR A 70 6.75 3.46 -6.19
C TYR A 70 5.61 2.44 -6.34
N PRO A 71 4.84 2.52 -7.45
CA PRO A 71 3.68 1.65 -7.69
C PRO A 71 4.01 0.14 -7.66
N GLU A 72 5.25 -0.22 -7.97
CA GLU A 72 5.73 -1.60 -7.94
C GLU A 72 5.59 -2.23 -6.54
N LEU A 73 5.66 -1.41 -5.50
CA LEU A 73 5.50 -1.86 -4.11
C LEU A 73 4.03 -2.13 -3.72
N GLN A 74 3.06 -1.79 -4.58
CA GLN A 74 1.64 -2.03 -4.29
C GLN A 74 1.27 -3.51 -4.40
N SER A 75 1.97 -4.26 -5.23
CA SER A 75 1.69 -5.68 -5.51
C SER A 75 2.44 -6.66 -4.62
N VAL A 76 3.18 -6.18 -3.63
CA VAL A 76 4.00 -7.01 -2.73
C VAL A 76 3.73 -6.71 -1.27
N ALA A 77 3.95 -7.70 -0.41
CA ALA A 77 3.92 -7.48 1.03
C ALA A 77 5.08 -6.54 1.44
N LEU A 78 4.76 -5.44 2.12
CA LEU A 78 5.75 -4.48 2.61
C LEU A 78 5.83 -4.56 4.14
N SER A 79 6.98 -4.97 4.65
CA SER A 79 7.26 -5.02 6.08
C SER A 79 8.28 -3.95 6.46
N LEU A 80 8.04 -3.25 7.56
CA LEU A 80 8.98 -2.31 8.14
C LEU A 80 9.93 -3.04 9.08
N LEU A 81 11.23 -2.87 8.90
CA LEU A 81 12.23 -3.29 9.88
C LEU A 81 12.56 -2.11 10.80
N SER A 82 12.04 -2.16 12.02
CA SER A 82 12.21 -1.12 13.01
C SER A 82 13.46 -1.37 13.86
N THR A 83 14.41 -0.44 13.80
CA THR A 83 15.61 -0.39 14.65
C THR A 83 15.43 0.61 15.78
N THR A 84 14.44 1.50 15.71
CA THR A 84 14.11 2.55 16.66
C THR A 84 12.59 2.70 16.77
N VAL A 85 12.12 3.56 17.66
CA VAL A 85 10.69 3.92 17.70
C VAL A 85 10.34 4.63 16.40
N CYS A 86 9.44 4.04 15.60
CA CYS A 86 8.93 4.64 14.38
C CYS A 86 7.73 5.53 14.68
N ASP A 87 7.57 6.58 13.88
CA ASP A 87 6.37 7.41 13.89
C ASP A 87 5.15 6.58 13.50
N ASP A 88 4.02 6.81 14.15
CA ASP A 88 2.73 6.16 13.89
C ASP A 88 2.30 6.29 12.41
N GLU A 89 2.78 7.31 11.71
CA GLU A 89 2.48 7.55 10.30
C GLU A 89 3.12 6.50 9.39
N CYS A 90 4.38 6.16 9.59
CA CYS A 90 5.09 5.14 8.80
C CYS A 90 4.50 3.74 9.00
N MET A 91 3.95 3.45 10.19
CA MET A 91 3.32 2.17 10.49
C MET A 91 2.05 1.92 9.68
N ARG A 92 1.39 2.98 9.20
CA ARG A 92 0.15 2.87 8.38
C ARG A 92 0.43 2.50 6.92
N TRP A 93 1.67 2.60 6.47
CA TRP A 93 2.06 2.35 5.08
C TRP A 93 2.55 0.93 4.84
N VAL A 94 2.67 0.13 5.89
CA VAL A 94 3.24 -1.21 5.84
C VAL A 94 2.26 -2.27 6.33
N ASP A 95 2.42 -3.48 5.84
CA ASP A 95 1.54 -4.60 6.20
C ASP A 95 1.96 -5.26 7.51
N SER A 96 3.23 -5.14 7.90
CA SER A 96 3.72 -5.58 9.22
C SER A 96 4.95 -4.80 9.69
N VAL A 97 5.24 -4.89 10.96
CA VAL A 97 6.43 -4.27 11.59
C VAL A 97 7.25 -5.34 12.29
N ILE A 98 8.47 -5.54 11.83
CA ILE A 98 9.49 -6.39 12.44
C ILE A 98 10.37 -5.50 13.32
N ASN A 99 10.63 -5.93 14.53
CA ASN A 99 11.56 -5.25 15.40
C ASN A 99 12.90 -6.01 15.45
N VAL A 100 14.03 -5.31 15.56
CA VAL A 100 15.36 -5.95 15.69
C VAL A 100 15.49 -6.84 16.93
N TYR A 101 14.58 -6.71 17.89
CA TYR A 101 14.51 -7.56 19.09
C TYR A 101 13.56 -8.76 18.94
N ASP A 102 12.87 -8.91 17.82
CA ASP A 102 12.01 -10.05 17.57
C ASP A 102 12.84 -11.32 17.38
N ASP A 103 12.33 -12.43 17.89
CA ASP A 103 12.93 -13.75 17.65
C ASP A 103 12.55 -14.30 16.27
N ARG A 104 13.21 -15.37 15.85
CA ARG A 104 13.04 -16.01 14.56
C ARG A 104 11.56 -16.39 14.26
N VAL A 105 10.86 -16.92 15.25
CA VAL A 105 9.47 -17.36 15.11
C VAL A 105 8.54 -16.16 14.93
N THR A 106 8.78 -15.11 15.70
CA THR A 106 8.01 -13.86 15.61
C THR A 106 8.22 -13.16 14.26
N ILE A 107 9.46 -13.11 13.75
CA ILE A 107 9.76 -12.54 12.43
C ILE A 107 9.01 -13.32 11.34
N ALA A 108 9.12 -14.64 11.31
CA ALA A 108 8.44 -15.47 10.31
C ALA A 108 6.91 -15.28 10.37
N ARG A 109 6.32 -15.27 11.57
CA ARG A 109 4.89 -15.03 11.76
C ARG A 109 4.46 -13.64 11.24
N LYS A 110 5.22 -12.59 11.50
CA LYS A 110 4.92 -11.23 11.03
C LYS A 110 5.04 -11.11 9.50
N LEU A 111 6.01 -11.77 8.89
CA LEU A 111 6.13 -11.83 7.43
C LEU A 111 4.97 -12.61 6.79
N ASN A 112 4.53 -13.72 7.38
CA ASN A 112 3.35 -14.44 6.92
C ASN A 112 2.10 -13.57 7.00
N GLN A 113 1.92 -12.86 8.12
CA GLN A 113 0.81 -11.91 8.28
C GLN A 113 0.85 -10.82 7.20
N ALA A 114 2.03 -10.29 6.87
CA ALA A 114 2.18 -9.31 5.80
C ALA A 114 1.77 -9.88 4.44
N VAL A 115 2.18 -11.11 4.13
CA VAL A 115 1.78 -11.79 2.88
C VAL A 115 0.27 -12.02 2.82
N GLU A 116 -0.34 -12.47 3.90
CA GLU A 116 -1.80 -12.66 3.97
C GLU A 116 -2.54 -11.32 3.81
N GLN A 117 -2.07 -10.27 4.48
CA GLN A 117 -2.67 -8.94 4.37
C GLN A 117 -2.49 -8.34 2.99
N SER A 118 -1.34 -8.51 2.34
CA SER A 118 -1.13 -8.03 0.97
C SER A 118 -2.05 -8.72 -0.03
N GLN A 119 -2.38 -10.01 0.19
CA GLN A 119 -3.34 -10.75 -0.64
C GLN A 119 -4.80 -10.36 -0.38
N THR A 120 -5.11 -9.88 0.81
CA THR A 120 -6.44 -9.39 1.21
C THR A 120 -6.56 -7.87 1.18
N ASN A 121 -5.43 -7.19 0.97
CA ASN A 121 -5.37 -5.74 0.95
C ASN A 121 -6.00 -5.21 -0.35
N PRO A 122 -6.94 -4.26 -0.29
CA PRO A 122 -7.51 -3.64 -1.49
C PRO A 122 -6.47 -2.95 -2.39
N TYR A 123 -5.21 -2.85 -1.97
CA TYR A 123 -4.10 -2.37 -2.82
C TYR A 123 -3.63 -3.40 -3.86
N THR A 124 -3.98 -4.70 -3.72
CA THR A 124 -3.62 -5.75 -4.70
C THR A 124 -4.68 -6.00 -5.75
N ASP A 125 -5.86 -5.41 -5.59
CA ASP A 125 -6.90 -5.56 -6.60
C ASP A 125 -7.33 -4.20 -7.13
N SER A 126 -6.94 -4.04 -8.40
CA SER A 126 -7.49 -3.09 -9.34
C SER A 126 -7.21 -1.59 -9.04
N HIS A 127 -6.69 -0.92 -10.04
CA HIS A 127 -6.99 0.49 -10.36
C HIS A 127 -8.52 0.73 -10.41
N GLU A 128 -9.33 -0.32 -10.24
CA GLU A 128 -10.78 -0.26 -10.20
C GLU A 128 -11.26 0.18 -8.81
N LEU A 129 -12.19 1.09 -8.83
CA LEU A 129 -12.86 1.55 -7.62
C LEU A 129 -13.76 0.42 -7.10
N SER A 130 -13.76 0.18 -5.78
CA SER A 130 -14.75 -0.71 -5.18
C SER A 130 -16.18 -0.20 -5.43
N GLU A 131 -17.18 -1.06 -5.37
CA GLU A 131 -18.59 -0.67 -5.55
C GLU A 131 -18.94 0.54 -4.68
N ARG A 132 -18.46 0.56 -3.44
CA ARG A 132 -18.73 1.67 -2.51
C ARG A 132 -18.01 2.96 -2.89
N GLU A 133 -16.82 2.87 -3.45
CA GLU A 133 -16.09 4.03 -3.97
C GLU A 133 -16.72 4.53 -5.27
N GLN A 134 -17.25 3.64 -6.11
CA GLN A 134 -18.04 4.01 -7.30
C GLN A 134 -19.32 4.74 -6.91
N ASP A 135 -20.07 4.26 -5.92
CA ASP A 135 -21.26 4.94 -5.38
C ASP A 135 -20.93 6.38 -4.93
N VAL A 136 -19.86 6.53 -4.15
CA VAL A 136 -19.40 7.84 -3.69
C VAL A 136 -18.96 8.72 -4.87
N LEU A 137 -18.21 8.18 -5.81
CA LEU A 137 -17.74 8.89 -7.00
C LEU A 137 -18.91 9.40 -7.85
N ILE A 138 -19.90 8.56 -8.12
CA ILE A 138 -21.08 8.92 -8.92
C ILE A 138 -21.84 10.07 -8.28
N LEU A 139 -22.07 10.02 -6.97
CA LEU A 139 -22.78 11.10 -6.27
C LEU A 139 -21.98 12.42 -6.25
N LEU A 140 -20.66 12.34 -6.07
CA LEU A 140 -19.79 13.51 -6.17
C LEU A 140 -19.76 14.10 -7.58
N ALA A 141 -19.74 13.25 -8.61
CA ALA A 141 -19.77 13.64 -10.02
C ALA A 141 -21.11 14.30 -10.41
N LYS A 142 -22.21 13.93 -9.74
CA LYS A 142 -23.53 14.59 -9.84
C LYS A 142 -23.63 15.89 -9.05
N GLY A 143 -22.54 16.39 -8.46
CA GLY A 143 -22.48 17.67 -7.78
C GLY A 143 -22.88 17.65 -6.30
N LEU A 144 -23.17 16.49 -5.68
CA LEU A 144 -23.53 16.41 -4.28
C LEU A 144 -22.35 16.76 -3.38
N THR A 145 -22.64 17.47 -2.29
CA THR A 145 -21.68 17.76 -1.22
C THR A 145 -21.38 16.50 -0.39
N ASN A 146 -20.27 16.47 0.33
CA ASN A 146 -19.94 15.35 1.21
C ASN A 146 -21.03 15.02 2.24
N LYS A 147 -21.80 16.03 2.68
CA LYS A 147 -22.90 15.86 3.61
C LYS A 147 -24.07 15.14 2.94
N GLU A 148 -24.47 15.57 1.75
CA GLU A 148 -25.55 14.94 0.98
C GLU A 148 -25.18 13.52 0.56
N VAL A 149 -23.92 13.26 0.18
CA VAL A 149 -23.40 11.89 -0.08
C VAL A 149 -23.52 11.02 1.16
N ALA A 150 -23.13 11.55 2.32
CA ALA A 150 -23.22 10.84 3.59
C ALA A 150 -24.68 10.46 3.93
N GLU A 151 -25.61 11.40 3.77
CA GLU A 151 -27.05 11.19 3.99
C GLU A 151 -27.62 10.15 2.99
N ARG A 152 -27.26 10.28 1.71
CA ARG A 152 -27.76 9.39 0.65
C ARG A 152 -27.29 7.96 0.79
N LEU A 153 -26.05 7.76 1.26
CA LEU A 153 -25.42 6.45 1.42
C LEU A 153 -25.55 5.88 2.84
N TYR A 154 -26.21 6.60 3.75
CA TYR A 154 -26.35 6.22 5.17
C TYR A 154 -25.01 5.95 5.87
N ILE A 155 -24.00 6.80 5.63
CA ILE A 155 -22.68 6.72 6.25
C ILE A 155 -22.27 8.05 6.88
N SER A 156 -21.21 8.07 7.67
CA SER A 156 -20.71 9.31 8.26
C SER A 156 -19.98 10.18 7.21
N ILE A 157 -19.98 11.52 7.41
CA ILE A 157 -19.18 12.44 6.57
C ILE A 157 -17.70 12.07 6.61
N HIS A 158 -17.22 11.56 7.76
CA HIS A 158 -15.84 11.07 7.89
C HIS A 158 -15.58 9.89 6.96
N THR A 159 -16.51 8.96 6.86
CA THR A 159 -16.44 7.81 5.94
C THR A 159 -16.43 8.28 4.48
N VAL A 160 -17.24 9.27 4.11
CA VAL A 160 -17.20 9.88 2.76
C VAL A 160 -15.83 10.48 2.46
N ASN A 161 -15.24 11.21 3.42
CA ASN A 161 -13.91 11.78 3.26
C ASN A 161 -12.82 10.70 3.06
N THR A 162 -12.96 9.57 3.75
CA THR A 162 -12.07 8.42 3.58
C THR A 162 -12.20 7.82 2.17
N HIS A 163 -13.43 7.58 1.69
CA HIS A 163 -13.66 7.11 0.32
C HIS A 163 -13.11 8.09 -0.72
N ARG A 164 -13.30 9.41 -0.55
CA ARG A 164 -12.73 10.43 -1.45
C ARG A 164 -11.21 10.38 -1.52
N LYS A 165 -10.54 10.17 -0.38
CA LYS A 165 -9.08 10.00 -0.34
C LYS A 165 -8.67 8.75 -1.12
N ASN A 166 -9.38 7.63 -0.93
CA ASN A 166 -9.10 6.38 -1.62
C ASN A 166 -9.35 6.50 -3.14
N ILE A 167 -10.47 7.11 -3.55
CA ILE A 167 -10.78 7.38 -4.95
C ILE A 167 -9.67 8.24 -5.57
N SER A 168 -9.29 9.34 -4.91
CA SER A 168 -8.21 10.21 -5.40
C SER A 168 -6.88 9.48 -5.46
N HIS A 169 -6.64 8.54 -4.56
CA HIS A 169 -5.44 7.70 -4.56
C HIS A 169 -5.44 6.73 -5.75
N LYS A 170 -6.53 6.00 -5.96
CA LYS A 170 -6.66 4.99 -7.02
C LYS A 170 -6.71 5.59 -8.43
N THR A 171 -7.35 6.75 -8.60
CA THR A 171 -7.50 7.42 -9.90
C THR A 171 -6.38 8.41 -10.21
N GLY A 172 -5.61 8.85 -9.21
CA GLY A 172 -4.66 9.97 -9.34
C GLY A 172 -5.32 11.34 -9.47
N ILE A 173 -6.67 11.42 -9.42
CA ILE A 173 -7.46 12.63 -9.71
C ILE A 173 -7.93 13.27 -8.40
N LYS A 174 -7.65 14.57 -8.23
CA LYS A 174 -8.00 15.32 -7.01
C LYS A 174 -9.20 16.26 -7.19
N SER A 175 -9.46 16.72 -8.42
CA SER A 175 -10.55 17.65 -8.69
C SER A 175 -11.88 16.94 -8.96
N VAL A 176 -12.99 17.49 -8.51
CA VAL A 176 -14.33 16.95 -8.78
C VAL A 176 -14.58 16.86 -10.28
N ALA A 177 -14.25 17.92 -11.03
CA ALA A 177 -14.38 17.91 -12.49
C ALA A 177 -13.59 16.77 -13.15
N GLY A 178 -12.36 16.50 -12.71
CA GLY A 178 -11.58 15.37 -13.19
C GLY A 178 -12.21 14.02 -12.84
N LEU A 179 -12.77 13.88 -11.63
CA LEU A 179 -13.50 12.69 -11.21
C LEU A 179 -14.78 12.48 -12.01
N THR A 180 -15.49 13.56 -12.41
CA THR A 180 -16.64 13.47 -13.30
C THR A 180 -16.28 12.93 -14.69
N ILE A 181 -15.18 13.45 -15.27
CA ILE A 181 -14.64 12.95 -16.54
C ILE A 181 -14.25 11.46 -16.42
N TYR A 182 -13.59 11.09 -15.33
CA TYR A 182 -13.23 9.70 -15.06
C TYR A 182 -14.46 8.80 -15.01
N ALA A 183 -15.51 9.19 -14.27
CA ALA A 183 -16.75 8.43 -14.15
C ALA A 183 -17.43 8.21 -15.53
N ILE A 184 -17.42 9.21 -16.39
CA ILE A 184 -17.97 9.12 -17.76
C ILE A 184 -17.14 8.16 -18.62
N LEU A 185 -15.81 8.32 -18.62
CA LEU A 185 -14.92 7.49 -19.44
C LEU A 185 -14.96 6.00 -19.06
N HIS A 186 -15.26 5.70 -17.79
CA HIS A 186 -15.38 4.33 -17.28
C HIS A 186 -16.82 3.81 -17.26
N ASN A 187 -17.76 4.51 -17.94
CA ASN A 187 -19.19 4.15 -18.02
C ASN A 187 -19.89 4.00 -16.65
N LEU A 188 -19.40 4.72 -15.64
CA LEU A 188 -19.99 4.77 -14.30
C LEU A 188 -21.10 5.82 -14.21
N LEU A 189 -21.12 6.80 -15.12
CA LEU A 189 -22.07 7.90 -15.15
C LEU A 189 -22.39 8.27 -16.60
N ASP A 190 -23.69 8.44 -16.89
CA ASP A 190 -24.11 8.96 -18.19
C ASP A 190 -23.83 10.48 -18.25
N PRO A 191 -23.22 10.99 -19.34
CA PRO A 191 -23.03 12.43 -19.53
C PRO A 191 -24.31 13.26 -19.37
N ALA A 192 -25.47 12.69 -19.70
CA ALA A 192 -26.76 13.35 -19.56
C ALA A 192 -27.23 13.54 -18.10
N GLU A 193 -26.59 12.86 -17.14
CA GLU A 193 -26.93 12.94 -15.70
C GLU A 193 -26.04 13.92 -14.93
N VAL A 194 -25.13 14.63 -15.61
CA VAL A 194 -24.26 15.64 -14.99
C VAL A 194 -24.98 16.98 -15.08
N GLU A 195 -25.42 17.51 -13.94
CA GLU A 195 -25.88 18.91 -13.86
C GLU A 195 -24.65 19.83 -13.94
N LEU A 196 -24.56 20.61 -15.03
CA LEU A 196 -23.55 21.66 -15.24
C LEU A 196 -24.00 22.97 -14.60
#